data_4ccba54ed77c23f3178225861d445eab
#
_entry.id   4ccba54ed77c23f3178225861d445eab
#
_cell.length_a   1.000
_cell.length_b   1.000
_cell.length_c   1.000
_cell.angle_alpha   90.00
_cell.angle_beta   90.00
_cell.angle_gamma   90.00
#
_symmetry.space_group_name_H-M   'P 1'
#
loop_
_entity.id
_entity.type
_entity.pdbx_description
1 polymer ?
#
loop_
_entity_poly.entity_id
_entity_poly.type
_entity_poly.pdbx_seq_one_letter_code
_entity_poly.pdbx_strand_id
1 'polypeptide(L)'
;MDEKTSLLICLGASAAANCIPCFEYYHKKASAAGLTSGQILEAVGLANKVKSGAHLVMRNSIKNYLGQEAPSSPCGCAPAQSSCCDS
;
A
#
# COMPACT_ATOMS: atom_id res chain seq x y z
N MET A 1 -16.81 -12.83 -11.49
CA MET A 1 -15.37 -12.80 -11.19
C MET A 1 -15.00 -14.13 -10.56
N ASP A 2 -13.89 -14.70 -10.97
CA ASP A 2 -13.57 -16.02 -10.42
C ASP A 2 -12.99 -15.90 -9.03
N GLU A 3 -12.97 -17.03 -8.35
CA GLU A 3 -12.58 -17.04 -6.96
C GLU A 3 -11.15 -16.57 -6.73
N LYS A 4 -10.23 -17.00 -7.57
CA LYS A 4 -8.83 -16.62 -7.41
C LYS A 4 -8.65 -15.13 -7.55
N THR A 5 -9.29 -14.54 -8.54
CA THR A 5 -9.20 -13.10 -8.75
C THR A 5 -9.80 -12.36 -7.56
N SER A 6 -10.93 -12.82 -7.08
CA SER A 6 -11.55 -12.20 -5.91
C SER A 6 -10.63 -12.24 -4.70
N LEU A 7 -9.97 -13.37 -4.48
CA LEU A 7 -9.06 -13.50 -3.36
C LEU A 7 -7.85 -12.60 -3.50
N LEU A 8 -7.32 -12.46 -4.71
CA LEU A 8 -6.19 -11.55 -4.93
C LEU A 8 -6.57 -10.11 -4.65
N ILE A 9 -7.77 -9.72 -5.05
CA ILE A 9 -8.25 -8.39 -4.76
C ILE A 9 -8.38 -8.18 -3.25
N CYS A 10 -8.93 -9.16 -2.56
CA CYS A 10 -9.09 -9.05 -1.10
C CYS A 10 -7.76 -8.99 -0.38
N LEU A 11 -6.77 -9.75 -0.87
CA LEU A 11 -5.44 -9.72 -0.28
C LEU A 11 -4.79 -8.35 -0.47
N GLY A 12 -4.90 -7.82 -1.69
CA GLY A 12 -4.37 -6.49 -1.96
C GLY A 12 -5.06 -5.43 -1.12
N ALA A 13 -6.38 -5.52 -1.02
CA ALA A 13 -7.14 -4.57 -0.23
C ALA A 13 -6.75 -4.63 1.25
N SER A 14 -6.53 -5.85 1.76
CA SER A 14 -6.11 -6.03 3.15
C SER A 14 -4.76 -5.36 3.40
N ALA A 15 -3.84 -5.53 2.46
CA ALA A 15 -2.52 -4.92 2.59
C ALA A 15 -2.63 -3.40 2.56
N ALA A 16 -3.43 -2.87 1.64
CA ALA A 16 -3.60 -1.42 1.53
C ALA A 16 -4.26 -0.85 2.78
N ALA A 17 -5.15 -1.61 3.40
CA ALA A 17 -5.85 -1.16 4.59
C ALA A 17 -5.06 -1.42 5.88
N ASN A 18 -3.89 -2.03 5.77
CA ASN A 18 -3.06 -2.38 6.92
C ASN A 18 -3.81 -3.28 7.89
N CYS A 19 -4.58 -4.22 7.36
CA CYS A 19 -5.36 -5.11 8.20
C CYS A 19 -4.73 -6.50 8.21
N ILE A 20 -3.96 -6.79 9.24
CA ILE A 20 -3.28 -8.09 9.35
C ILE A 20 -4.28 -9.23 9.50
N PRO A 21 -5.28 -9.15 10.40
CA PRO A 21 -6.25 -10.26 10.50
C PRO A 21 -6.98 -10.52 9.19
N CYS A 22 -7.28 -9.46 8.44
CA CYS A 22 -7.93 -9.62 7.15
C CYS A 22 -7.03 -10.36 6.18
N PHE A 23 -5.76 -9.97 6.16
CA PHE A 23 -4.80 -10.61 5.28
C PHE A 23 -4.66 -12.09 5.61
N GLU A 24 -4.56 -12.41 6.88
CA GLU A 24 -4.43 -13.80 7.31
C GLU A 24 -5.63 -14.63 6.89
N TYR A 25 -6.81 -14.06 7.05
CA TYR A 25 -8.04 -14.75 6.69
C TYR A 25 -8.06 -15.10 5.20
N TYR A 26 -7.78 -14.10 4.36
CA TYR A 26 -7.80 -14.33 2.93
C TYR A 26 -6.62 -15.13 2.43
N HIS A 27 -5.50 -15.06 3.13
CA HIS A 27 -4.34 -15.86 2.78
C HIS A 27 -4.65 -17.35 2.92
N LYS A 28 -5.35 -17.73 3.99
CA LYS A 28 -5.73 -19.12 4.17
C LYS A 28 -6.62 -19.57 3.03
N LYS A 29 -7.58 -18.75 2.66
CA LYS A 29 -8.47 -19.10 1.55
C LYS A 29 -7.72 -19.17 0.23
N ALA A 30 -6.79 -18.28 0.03
CA ALA A 30 -6.00 -18.25 -1.20
C ALA A 30 -5.13 -19.49 -1.33
N SER A 31 -4.53 -19.90 -0.23
CA SER A 31 -3.70 -21.10 -0.23
C SER A 31 -4.54 -22.33 -0.56
N ALA A 32 -5.73 -22.40 0.00
CA ALA A 32 -6.63 -23.50 -0.28
C ALA A 32 -7.10 -23.51 -1.73
N ALA A 33 -7.18 -22.33 -2.35
CA ALA A 33 -7.59 -22.22 -3.73
C ALA A 33 -6.46 -22.47 -4.72
N GLY A 34 -5.24 -22.65 -4.22
CA GLY A 34 -4.11 -22.94 -5.09
C GLY A 34 -3.33 -21.74 -5.57
N LEU A 35 -3.54 -20.59 -4.98
CA LEU A 35 -2.76 -19.42 -5.33
C LEU A 35 -1.34 -19.54 -4.81
N THR A 36 -0.37 -19.12 -5.62
CA THR A 36 1.03 -19.20 -5.21
C THR A 36 1.45 -17.96 -4.46
N SER A 37 2.54 -18.08 -3.72
CA SER A 37 3.11 -16.94 -3.01
C SER A 37 3.47 -15.82 -3.98
N GLY A 38 3.95 -16.18 -5.18
CA GLY A 38 4.28 -15.17 -6.18
C GLY A 38 3.08 -14.35 -6.59
N GLN A 39 1.95 -15.01 -6.81
CA GLN A 39 0.73 -14.32 -7.18
C GLN A 39 0.26 -13.39 -6.07
N ILE A 40 0.34 -13.87 -4.84
CA ILE A 40 -0.07 -13.06 -3.69
C ILE A 40 0.84 -11.85 -3.53
N LEU A 41 2.15 -12.06 -3.66
CA LEU A 41 3.10 -10.96 -3.56
C LEU A 41 2.89 -9.92 -4.65
N GLU A 42 2.53 -10.38 -5.85
CA GLU A 42 2.27 -9.47 -6.93
C GLU A 42 1.07 -8.58 -6.61
N ALA A 43 0.00 -9.18 -6.10
CA ALA A 43 -1.20 -8.42 -5.74
C ALA A 43 -0.90 -7.40 -4.65
N VAL A 44 -0.14 -7.83 -3.63
CA VAL A 44 0.24 -6.94 -2.55
C VAL A 44 1.13 -5.82 -3.04
N GLY A 45 2.05 -6.14 -3.96
CA GLY A 45 2.92 -5.13 -4.54
C GLY A 45 2.17 -4.07 -5.31
N LEU A 46 1.15 -4.49 -6.06
CA LEU A 46 0.32 -3.54 -6.79
C LEU A 46 -0.48 -2.66 -5.83
N ALA A 47 -0.99 -3.26 -4.77
CA ALA A 47 -1.73 -2.49 -3.76
C ALA A 47 -0.82 -1.47 -3.10
N ASN A 48 0.43 -1.84 -2.84
CA ASN A 48 1.38 -0.92 -2.24
C ASN A 48 1.72 0.22 -3.17
N LYS A 49 1.75 -0.01 -4.46
CA LYS A 49 1.96 1.06 -5.43
C LYS A 49 0.85 2.09 -5.34
N VAL A 50 -0.38 1.63 -5.28
CA VAL A 50 -1.53 2.52 -5.16
C VAL A 50 -1.45 3.29 -3.84
N LYS A 51 -1.08 2.58 -2.79
CA LYS A 51 -0.98 3.17 -1.47
C LYS A 51 0.08 4.27 -1.43
N SER A 52 1.22 4.03 -2.08
CA SER A 52 2.27 5.03 -2.14
C SER A 52 1.82 6.26 -2.91
N GLY A 53 1.10 6.06 -4.01
CA GLY A 53 0.58 7.16 -4.78
C GLY A 53 -0.43 7.98 -3.99
N ALA A 54 -1.30 7.29 -3.26
CA ALA A 54 -2.29 7.97 -2.43
C ALA A 54 -1.61 8.76 -1.32
N HIS A 55 -0.55 8.21 -0.75
CA HIS A 55 0.20 8.89 0.29
C HIS A 55 0.82 10.18 -0.25
N LEU A 56 1.36 10.13 -1.45
CA LEU A 56 1.97 11.29 -2.07
C LEU A 56 0.93 12.37 -2.32
N VAL A 57 -0.22 12.00 -2.83
CA VAL A 57 -1.29 12.94 -3.07
C VAL A 57 -1.74 13.58 -1.76
N MET A 58 -1.85 12.79 -0.72
CA MET A 58 -2.24 13.29 0.58
C MET A 58 -1.24 14.32 1.10
N ARG A 59 0.05 14.02 0.97
CA ARG A 59 1.09 14.95 1.40
C ARG A 59 1.00 16.28 0.65
N ASN A 60 0.78 16.20 -0.65
CA ASN A 60 0.67 17.42 -1.45
C ASN A 60 -0.57 18.22 -1.05
N SER A 61 -1.67 17.53 -0.78
CA SER A 61 -2.88 18.21 -0.35
C SER A 61 -2.68 18.91 0.98
N ILE A 62 -1.97 18.25 1.89
CA ILE A 62 -1.70 18.85 3.19
C ILE A 62 -0.87 20.11 3.05
N LYS A 63 0.16 20.05 2.20
CA LYS A 63 0.98 21.23 1.95
C LYS A 63 0.15 22.38 1.41
N ASN A 64 -0.70 22.08 0.44
CA ASN A 64 -1.55 23.12 -0.14
C ASN A 64 -2.51 23.69 0.88
N TYR A 65 -3.06 22.82 1.72
CA TYR A 65 -4.00 23.22 2.73
C TYR A 65 -3.34 24.15 3.76
N LEU A 66 -2.09 23.84 4.13
CA LEU A 66 -1.37 24.66 5.07
C LEU A 66 -0.84 25.94 4.45
N GLY A 67 -0.92 26.02 3.15
CA GLY A 67 -0.50 27.23 2.49
C GLY A 67 0.99 27.48 2.48
N GLN A 68 1.81 26.43 2.51
CA GLN A 68 3.14 26.71 2.49
C GLN A 68 3.93 25.86 1.77
N GLU A 69 4.92 26.21 1.44
CA GLU A 69 5.70 25.49 0.72
C GLU A 69 6.52 24.85 1.53
N ALA A 70 6.62 24.07 1.61
CA ALA A 70 7.34 23.26 2.17
C ALA A 70 8.44 23.49 2.66
N PRO A 71 8.67 23.43 3.36
CA PRO A 71 9.75 23.62 3.82
C PRO A 71 10.37 22.42 3.82
N SER A 72 10.60 22.17 3.66
CA SER A 72 11.11 21.27 3.61
C SER A 72 11.24 20.37 4.17
N SER A 73 11.30 19.92 4.44
CA SER A 73 11.44 19.07 4.78
C SER A 73 11.89 18.42 5.21
N PRO A 74 12.03 18.18 5.60
CA PRO A 74 12.55 17.53 6.01
C PRO A 74 12.77 16.55 5.99
N CYS A 75 12.61 16.31 6.14
CA CYS A 75 12.88 15.48 6.12
C CYS A 75 13.38 15.20 5.68
N GLY A 76 13.50 15.32 5.63
CA GLY A 76 13.83 15.01 5.32
C GLY A 76 14.36 14.75 4.74
N CYS A 77 14.52 14.49 4.65
CA CYS A 77 14.86 14.07 4.10
C CYS A 77 15.22 14.04 3.29
N ALA A 78 15.24 14.01 3.34
CA ALA A 78 15.41 13.87 2.72
C ALA A 78 15.79 13.65 2.03
N PRO A 79 16.15 13.58 1.77
CA PRO A 79 16.13 13.10 1.06
C PRO A 79 16.15 12.33 0.65
N ALA A 80 16.04 11.98 0.73
CA ALA A 80 15.90 11.25 0.45
C ALA A 80 15.81 10.54 0.56
N GLN A 81 15.60 10.31 0.93
CA GLN A 81 15.33 9.72 1.16
C GLN A 81 14.87 9.31 1.45
N SER A 82 14.79 9.27 1.70
CA SER A 82 14.22 8.93 2.01
C SER A 82 13.83 8.55 2.65
N SER A 83 13.86 8.36 3.12
CA SER A 83 13.49 7.75 3.89
C SER A 83 12.88 8.30 4.87
N CYS A 84 13.30 8.78 5.45
CA CYS A 84 12.71 9.30 6.42
C CYS A 84 11.48 9.64 6.06
N CYS A 85 11.41 10.05 5.29
CA CYS A 85 10.29 10.39 4.96
C CYS A 85 9.56 9.40 4.46
N ASP A 86 9.83 8.61 4.22
CA ASP A 86 9.06 7.80 3.59
C ASP A 86 8.60 6.93 4.28
N SER A 87 8.61 6.68 4.71
CA SER A 87 8.13 5.79 5.23
C SER A 87 7.38 5.74 5.62
#